data_3d32c3e6783630db9c907ff02b355c74
#
_entry.id   3d32c3e6783630db9c907ff02b355c74
#
_cell.length_a   1.000
_cell.length_b   1.000
_cell.length_c   1.000
_cell.angle_alpha   90.00
_cell.angle_beta   90.00
_cell.angle_gamma   90.00
#
_symmetry.space_group_name_H-M   'P 1'
#
loop_
_entity.id
_entity.type
_entity.pdbx_description
1 polymer ?
#
loop_
_entity_poly.entity_id
_entity_poly.type
_entity_poly.pdbx_seq_one_letter_code
_entity_poly.pdbx_strand_id
1 'polypeptide(L)'
;MNIAAVDLNLLVAFHAMLEHRNVTRAGEAIGLSQPAMSSAVRRLRLLLEDPLFIRAGLEMKPTPRALQLSAAVRQVVQTVQSEILQPAQFEARSSTRTFTVLMPDIGEANFLPRILAMLTREAPQLKLCTLA
;
A
#
# COMPACT_ATOMS: atom_id res chain seq x y z
N MET A 1 -19.18 -1.36 -15.90
CA MET A 1 -17.84 -0.98 -16.43
C MET A 1 -16.84 -2.06 -16.03
N ASN A 2 -16.00 -2.49 -16.95
CA ASN A 2 -15.00 -3.51 -16.67
C ASN A 2 -13.71 -2.83 -16.13
N ILE A 3 -13.22 -3.26 -14.97
CA ILE A 3 -12.01 -2.72 -14.34
C ILE A 3 -10.77 -2.84 -15.24
N ALA A 4 -10.71 -3.86 -16.10
CA ALA A 4 -9.60 -4.03 -17.04
C ALA A 4 -9.50 -2.92 -18.09
N ALA A 5 -10.58 -2.21 -18.35
CA ALA A 5 -10.61 -1.06 -19.26
C ALA A 5 -10.29 0.27 -18.56
N VAL A 6 -10.11 0.27 -17.25
CA VAL A 6 -9.83 1.45 -16.46
C VAL A 6 -8.34 1.58 -16.20
N ASP A 7 -7.77 2.75 -16.49
CA ASP A 7 -6.41 3.07 -16.08
C ASP A 7 -6.36 3.34 -14.57
N LEU A 8 -5.92 2.36 -13.80
CA LEU A 8 -5.85 2.48 -12.33
C LEU A 8 -4.86 3.53 -11.84
N ASN A 9 -3.91 3.96 -12.67
CA ASN A 9 -3.03 5.08 -12.33
C ASN A 9 -3.80 6.39 -12.15
N LEU A 10 -4.99 6.51 -12.73
CA LEU A 10 -5.86 7.66 -12.51
C LEU A 10 -6.28 7.79 -11.03
N LEU A 11 -6.35 6.70 -10.28
CA LEU A 11 -6.66 6.74 -8.84
C LEU A 11 -5.51 7.36 -8.05
N VAL A 12 -4.26 7.15 -8.48
CA VAL A 12 -3.09 7.79 -7.88
C VAL A 12 -3.14 9.31 -8.11
N ALA A 13 -3.48 9.74 -9.32
CA ALA A 13 -3.68 11.15 -9.65
C ALA A 13 -4.83 11.76 -8.85
N PHE A 14 -5.94 11.04 -8.72
CA PHE A 14 -7.09 11.47 -7.94
C PHE A 14 -6.73 11.66 -6.46
N HIS A 15 -6.03 10.70 -5.88
CA HIS A 15 -5.55 10.79 -4.50
C HIS A 15 -4.61 12.01 -4.30
N ALA A 16 -3.65 12.22 -5.21
CA ALA A 16 -2.76 13.37 -5.15
C ALA A 16 -3.52 14.70 -5.22
N MET A 17 -4.57 14.79 -6.05
CA MET A 17 -5.42 15.98 -6.12
C MET A 17 -6.21 16.22 -4.83
N LEU A 18 -6.70 15.18 -4.18
CA LEU A 18 -7.37 15.29 -2.88
C LEU A 18 -6.44 15.84 -1.80
N GLU A 19 -5.18 15.39 -1.80
CA GLU A 19 -4.19 15.80 -0.79
C GLU A 19 -3.66 17.23 -1.04
N HIS A 20 -3.35 17.58 -2.28
CA HIS A 20 -2.66 18.84 -2.62
C HIS A 20 -3.58 19.95 -3.11
N ARG A 21 -4.74 19.64 -3.66
CA ARG A 21 -5.72 20.60 -4.19
C ARG A 21 -5.16 21.62 -5.18
N ASN A 22 -4.11 21.24 -5.87
CA ASN A 22 -3.40 22.01 -6.87
C ASN A 22 -2.79 21.07 -7.90
N VAL A 23 -3.05 21.30 -9.17
CA VAL A 23 -2.64 20.41 -10.27
C VAL A 23 -1.12 20.29 -10.33
N THR A 24 -0.40 21.40 -10.22
CA THR A 24 1.07 21.41 -10.28
C THR A 24 1.68 20.65 -9.11
N ARG A 25 1.27 20.94 -7.89
CA ARG A 25 1.76 20.26 -6.67
C ARG A 25 1.40 18.78 -6.66
N ALA A 26 0.19 18.44 -7.05
CA ALA A 26 -0.23 17.05 -7.15
C ALA A 26 0.62 16.27 -8.18
N GLY A 27 0.89 16.86 -9.34
CA GLY A 27 1.78 16.28 -10.34
C GLY A 27 3.19 16.07 -9.81
N GLU A 28 3.78 17.07 -9.19
CA GLU A 28 5.11 16.97 -8.57
C GLU A 28 5.20 15.84 -7.55
N ALA A 29 4.17 15.69 -6.70
CA ALA A 29 4.12 14.65 -5.67
C ALA A 29 4.16 13.22 -6.22
N ILE A 30 3.68 13.01 -7.44
CA ILE A 30 3.62 11.68 -8.09
C ILE A 30 4.52 11.57 -9.32
N GLY A 31 5.41 12.53 -9.56
CA GLY A 31 6.37 12.51 -10.66
C GLY A 31 5.77 12.78 -12.04
N LEU A 32 4.64 13.48 -12.12
CA LEU A 32 4.02 13.90 -13.38
C LEU A 32 4.25 15.38 -13.67
N SER A 33 4.45 15.71 -14.94
CA SER A 33 4.43 17.09 -15.41
C SER A 33 3.02 17.69 -15.23
N GLN A 34 2.94 19.03 -15.20
CA GLN A 34 1.65 19.72 -15.12
C GLN A 34 0.71 19.36 -16.28
N PRO A 35 1.15 19.29 -17.56
CA PRO A 35 0.29 18.84 -18.65
C PRO A 35 -0.18 17.39 -18.49
N ALA A 36 0.68 16.49 -18.03
CA ALA A 36 0.32 15.08 -17.78
C ALA A 36 -0.71 14.97 -16.65
N MET A 37 -0.53 15.73 -15.57
CA MET A 37 -1.49 15.76 -14.47
C MET A 37 -2.84 16.34 -14.89
N SER A 38 -2.84 17.43 -15.66
CA SER A 38 -4.07 18.00 -16.22
C SER A 38 -4.80 17.01 -17.13
N SER A 39 -4.09 16.24 -17.92
CA SER A 39 -4.63 15.18 -18.75
C SER A 39 -5.26 14.06 -17.90
N ALA A 40 -4.58 13.64 -16.82
CA ALA A 40 -5.11 12.65 -15.89
C ALA A 40 -6.41 13.12 -15.24
N VAL A 41 -6.48 14.36 -14.78
CA VAL A 41 -7.69 14.95 -14.20
C VAL A 41 -8.84 15.00 -15.22
N ARG A 42 -8.56 15.34 -16.46
CA ARG A 42 -9.57 15.33 -17.54
C ARG A 42 -10.10 13.92 -17.78
N ARG A 43 -9.24 12.93 -17.83
CA ARG A 43 -9.65 11.52 -17.99
C ARG A 43 -10.48 11.02 -16.80
N LEU A 44 -10.14 11.43 -15.58
CA LEU A 44 -10.94 11.14 -14.38
C LEU A 44 -12.35 11.72 -14.48
N ARG A 45 -12.47 12.96 -14.93
CA ARG A 45 -13.77 13.62 -15.14
C ARG A 45 -14.65 12.86 -16.12
N LEU A 46 -14.06 12.37 -17.21
CA LEU A 46 -14.79 11.56 -18.19
C LEU A 46 -15.17 10.20 -17.62
N LEU A 47 -14.27 9.55 -16.90
CA LEU A 47 -14.48 8.22 -16.32
C LEU A 47 -15.59 8.23 -15.26
N LEU A 48 -15.62 9.24 -14.41
CA LEU A 48 -16.53 9.34 -13.27
C LEU A 48 -17.74 10.25 -13.54
N GLU A 49 -17.79 10.84 -14.72
CA GLU A 49 -18.89 11.73 -15.16
C GLU A 49 -19.18 12.87 -14.17
N ASP A 50 -18.12 13.43 -13.59
CA ASP A 50 -18.18 14.51 -12.60
C ASP A 50 -16.95 15.42 -12.76
N PRO A 51 -17.07 16.74 -12.51
CA PRO A 51 -15.93 17.64 -12.53
C PRO A 51 -14.85 17.31 -11.51
N LEU A 52 -15.16 16.65 -10.44
CA LEU A 52 -14.34 16.20 -9.30
C LEU A 52 -13.65 17.34 -8.54
N PHE A 53 -13.09 18.31 -9.24
CA PHE A 53 -12.42 19.47 -8.65
C PHE A 53 -12.82 20.72 -9.39
N ILE A 54 -13.21 21.74 -8.65
CA ILE A 54 -13.65 23.04 -9.16
C ILE A 54 -12.69 24.12 -8.65
N ARG A 55 -12.27 25.01 -9.53
CA ARG A 55 -11.40 26.12 -9.16
C ARG A 55 -12.12 27.05 -8.19
N ALA A 56 -11.47 27.31 -7.04
CA ALA A 56 -11.88 28.27 -6.03
C ALA A 56 -10.68 29.12 -5.61
N GLY A 57 -10.51 30.29 -6.23
CA GLY A 57 -9.32 31.11 -6.07
C GLY A 57 -8.08 30.41 -6.63
N LEU A 58 -7.07 30.22 -5.77
CA LEU A 58 -5.81 29.53 -6.14
C LEU A 58 -5.85 28.01 -5.92
N GLU A 59 -6.90 27.52 -5.31
CA GLU A 59 -7.05 26.09 -5.02
C GLU A 59 -8.14 25.44 -5.87
N MET A 60 -8.06 24.10 -5.94
CA MET A 60 -9.07 23.26 -6.54
C MET A 60 -9.88 22.58 -5.43
N LYS A 61 -11.16 22.94 -5.31
CA LYS A 61 -12.07 22.33 -4.34
C LYS A 61 -12.65 21.02 -4.85
N PRO A 62 -12.67 19.95 -4.05
CA PRO A 62 -13.33 18.71 -4.41
C PRO A 62 -14.86 18.92 -4.44
N THR A 63 -15.52 18.30 -5.43
CA THR A 63 -16.97 18.22 -5.51
C THR A 63 -17.53 17.27 -4.44
N PRO A 64 -18.85 17.30 -4.14
CA PRO A 64 -19.46 16.29 -3.27
C PRO A 64 -19.18 14.86 -3.73
N ARG A 65 -19.17 14.61 -5.04
CA ARG A 65 -18.82 13.29 -5.59
C ARG A 65 -17.38 12.90 -5.30
N ALA A 66 -16.43 13.81 -5.47
CA ALA A 66 -15.03 13.58 -5.13
C ALA A 66 -14.86 13.27 -3.64
N LEU A 67 -15.57 13.97 -2.77
CA LEU A 67 -15.56 13.70 -1.33
C LEU A 67 -16.15 12.34 -0.98
N GLN A 68 -17.24 11.93 -1.63
CA GLN A 68 -17.80 10.59 -1.45
C GLN A 68 -16.82 9.48 -1.82
N LEU A 69 -16.03 9.68 -2.85
CA LEU A 69 -15.05 8.70 -3.35
C LEU A 69 -13.72 8.73 -2.60
N SER A 70 -13.45 9.78 -1.82
CA SER A 70 -12.15 10.03 -1.20
C SER A 70 -11.67 8.88 -0.31
N ALA A 71 -12.54 8.32 0.52
CA ALA A 71 -12.18 7.21 1.41
C ALA A 71 -11.81 5.94 0.64
N ALA A 72 -12.58 5.57 -0.38
CA ALA A 72 -12.32 4.40 -1.22
C ALA A 72 -11.02 4.56 -2.02
N VAL A 73 -10.80 5.72 -2.61
CA VAL A 73 -9.57 6.02 -3.37
C VAL A 73 -8.33 5.96 -2.46
N ARG A 74 -8.41 6.57 -1.30
CA ARG A 74 -7.32 6.52 -0.30
C ARG A 74 -7.02 5.10 0.12
N GLN A 75 -8.04 4.30 0.39
CA GLN A 75 -7.88 2.90 0.80
C GLN A 75 -7.19 2.07 -0.29
N VAL A 76 -7.56 2.24 -1.56
CA VAL A 76 -6.93 1.53 -2.67
C VAL A 76 -5.44 1.88 -2.76
N VAL A 77 -5.10 3.16 -2.75
CA VAL A 77 -3.71 3.62 -2.84
C VAL A 77 -2.89 3.12 -1.64
N GLN A 78 -3.43 3.23 -0.44
CA GLN A 78 -2.75 2.75 0.78
C GLN A 78 -2.55 1.23 0.77
N THR A 79 -3.54 0.46 0.36
CA THR A 79 -3.42 -1.01 0.28
C THR A 79 -2.32 -1.41 -0.70
N VAL A 80 -2.28 -0.80 -1.88
CA VAL A 80 -1.21 -1.07 -2.85
C VAL A 80 0.17 -0.72 -2.26
N GLN A 81 0.30 0.44 -1.63
CA GLN A 81 1.57 0.87 -1.05
C GLN A 81 2.04 -0.01 0.11
N SER A 82 1.15 -0.32 1.05
CA SER A 82 1.52 -0.99 2.30
C SER A 82 1.56 -2.51 2.21
N GLU A 83 0.76 -3.12 1.33
CA GLU A 83 0.61 -4.57 1.27
C GLU A 83 1.22 -5.20 0.02
N ILE A 84 1.30 -4.45 -1.08
CA ILE A 84 1.79 -4.98 -2.36
C ILE A 84 3.22 -4.51 -2.66
N LEU A 85 3.48 -3.21 -2.54
CA LEU A 85 4.75 -2.61 -2.96
C LEU A 85 5.81 -2.58 -1.86
N GLN A 86 5.43 -2.74 -0.60
CA GLN A 86 6.43 -2.85 0.46
C GLN A 86 7.15 -4.19 0.38
N PRO A 87 8.49 -4.20 0.58
CA PRO A 87 9.23 -5.45 0.72
C PRO A 87 8.62 -6.25 1.88
N ALA A 88 8.53 -7.56 1.72
CA ALA A 88 8.07 -8.46 2.77
C ALA A 88 8.96 -8.27 4.01
N GLN A 89 8.51 -7.49 4.98
CA GLN A 89 9.19 -7.37 6.26
C GLN A 89 8.93 -8.64 7.06
N PHE A 90 10.00 -9.23 7.58
CA PHE A 90 9.88 -10.33 8.51
C PHE A 90 9.31 -9.80 9.83
N GLU A 91 8.09 -10.21 10.13
CA GLU A 91 7.46 -9.94 11.41
C GLU A 91 7.39 -11.24 12.21
N ALA A 92 8.21 -11.32 13.25
CA ALA A 92 8.36 -12.53 14.03
C ALA A 92 7.03 -13.03 14.62
N ARG A 93 6.20 -12.13 15.13
CA ARG A 93 4.93 -12.48 15.81
C ARG A 93 3.88 -13.10 14.89
N SER A 94 3.84 -12.68 13.63
CA SER A 94 2.85 -13.16 12.65
C SER A 94 3.42 -14.15 11.64
N SER A 95 4.73 -14.39 11.68
CA SER A 95 5.40 -15.29 10.74
C SER A 95 5.01 -16.74 10.96
N THR A 96 4.51 -17.38 9.90
CA THR A 96 4.22 -18.82 9.86
C THR A 96 5.32 -19.62 9.15
N ARG A 97 6.48 -18.99 8.91
CA ARG A 97 7.60 -19.62 8.21
C ARG A 97 8.13 -20.83 8.97
N THR A 98 8.60 -21.80 8.21
CA THR A 98 9.34 -22.94 8.75
C THR A 98 10.82 -22.72 8.56
N PHE A 99 11.58 -22.81 9.63
CA PHE A 99 13.04 -22.78 9.59
C PHE A 99 13.57 -24.18 9.89
N THR A 100 14.51 -24.63 9.08
CA THR A 100 15.21 -25.91 9.30
C THR A 100 16.63 -25.61 9.76
N VAL A 101 17.00 -26.17 10.90
CA VAL A 101 18.32 -26.00 11.50
C VAL A 101 18.99 -27.36 11.57
N LEU A 102 20.20 -27.46 11.01
CA LEU A 102 21.05 -28.61 11.23
C LEU A 102 21.68 -28.49 12.61
N MET A 103 21.48 -29.50 13.45
CA MET A 103 21.95 -29.47 14.83
C MET A 103 22.24 -30.89 15.30
N PRO A 104 23.44 -31.17 15.78
CA PRO A 104 23.75 -32.47 16.37
C PRO A 104 23.01 -32.68 17.69
N ASP A 105 22.81 -33.93 18.12
CA ASP A 105 22.00 -34.33 19.29
C ASP A 105 22.36 -33.52 20.56
N ILE A 106 23.67 -33.29 20.78
CA ILE A 106 24.13 -32.50 21.91
C ILE A 106 23.72 -31.03 21.82
N GLY A 107 23.59 -30.52 20.61
CA GLY A 107 23.08 -29.16 20.34
C GLY A 107 21.58 -29.08 20.62
N GLU A 108 20.83 -30.07 20.24
CA GLU A 108 19.39 -30.14 20.53
C GLU A 108 19.14 -30.14 22.04
N ALA A 109 19.86 -30.99 22.78
CA ALA A 109 19.68 -31.06 24.23
C ALA A 109 19.99 -29.74 24.96
N ASN A 110 21.00 -29.02 24.50
CA ASN A 110 21.49 -27.83 25.20
C ASN A 110 20.86 -26.51 24.72
N PHE A 111 20.57 -26.37 23.43
CA PHE A 111 20.16 -25.10 22.87
C PHE A 111 18.65 -25.04 22.50
N LEU A 112 18.09 -26.17 22.06
CA LEU A 112 16.70 -26.20 21.59
C LEU A 112 15.68 -25.70 22.63
N PRO A 113 15.78 -26.10 23.94
CA PRO A 113 14.83 -25.60 24.93
C PRO A 113 14.82 -24.08 25.08
N ARG A 114 16.00 -23.45 25.00
CA ARG A 114 16.13 -21.99 25.08
C ARG A 114 15.58 -21.29 23.83
N ILE A 115 15.85 -21.86 22.66
CA ILE A 115 15.34 -21.35 21.38
C ILE A 115 13.82 -21.44 21.37
N LEU A 116 13.24 -22.57 21.77
CA LEU A 116 11.79 -22.76 21.83
C LEU A 116 11.12 -21.78 22.82
N ALA A 117 11.71 -21.58 23.99
CA ALA A 117 11.19 -20.62 24.96
C ALA A 117 11.18 -19.17 24.39
N MET A 118 12.21 -18.78 23.66
CA MET A 118 12.29 -17.49 22.98
C MET A 118 11.25 -17.38 21.86
N LEU A 119 11.17 -18.41 21.00
CA LEU A 119 10.22 -18.44 19.88
C LEU A 119 8.77 -18.42 20.35
N THR A 120 8.44 -19.15 21.40
CA THR A 120 7.07 -19.13 21.98
C THR A 120 6.65 -17.71 22.41
N ARG A 121 7.60 -16.91 22.89
CA ARG A 121 7.35 -15.53 23.31
C ARG A 121 7.34 -14.54 22.18
N GLU A 122 8.27 -14.66 21.22
CA GLU A 122 8.51 -13.64 20.21
C GLU A 122 7.93 -13.98 18.83
N ALA A 123 7.80 -15.28 18.52
CA ALA A 123 7.32 -15.77 17.22
C ALA A 123 6.46 -17.04 17.36
N PRO A 124 5.30 -16.96 18.02
CA PRO A 124 4.51 -18.13 18.44
C PRO A 124 3.97 -18.99 17.29
N GLN A 125 3.88 -18.45 16.08
CA GLN A 125 3.37 -19.16 14.89
C GLN A 125 4.48 -19.74 14.01
N LEU A 126 5.74 -19.43 14.31
CA LEU A 126 6.89 -19.90 13.56
C LEU A 126 7.13 -21.39 13.83
N LYS A 127 7.47 -22.13 12.80
CA LYS A 127 7.81 -23.56 12.91
C LYS A 127 9.32 -23.76 12.83
N LEU A 128 9.87 -24.55 13.75
CA LEU A 128 11.27 -24.94 13.76
C LEU A 128 11.36 -26.45 13.54
N CYS A 129 12.15 -26.86 12.56
CA CYS A 129 12.53 -28.25 12.33
C CYS A 129 14.02 -28.41 12.57
N THR A 130 14.42 -29.48 13.25
CA THR A 130 15.82 -29.85 13.41
C THR A 130 16.16 -31.05 12.54
N LEU A 131 17.36 -31.08 12.01
CA LEU A 131 17.95 -32.19 11.30
C LEU A 131 19.31 -32.53 11.95
N ALA A 132 19.52 -33.82 12.20
CA ALA A 132 20.80 -34.33 12.73
C ALA A 132 21.83 -34.52 11.63
#